data_89aa747367f60d45f68eaaea78a28752
#
_entry.id   89aa747367f60d45f68eaaea78a28752
#
_cell.length_a   1.000
_cell.length_b   1.000
_cell.length_c   1.000
_cell.angle_alpha   90.00
_cell.angle_beta   90.00
_cell.angle_gamma   90.00
#
_symmetry.space_group_name_H-M   'P 1'
#
loop_
_entity.id
_entity.type
_entity.pdbx_description
1 polymer ?
#
loop_
_entity_poly.entity_id
_entity_poly.type
_entity_poly.pdbx_seq_one_letter_code
_entity_poly.pdbx_strand_id
1 'polypeptide(L)'
;MTEEVKAPLTEESAESKNFILNFIDEDIAEGGRFQGLTVHTRFPPEPNGYLHIGHCKALCIDFGTAERYGGLCNLRMDDTNPAKEDTEYVDAIQQDIHWLGFDWGDRFFYGSDYFEKDYEYAVELIKKGLAYVCELTPEEFKANRGDIGIPATSPYRDRPIEENLRLFEMMKNGQVEEGKMTLRAKIDLASGNLNLRDPIIYRIRFINHHRQGTKWCIYPMYDFAHPIQDALEGITHSLCSLEFESHRPLYDWVVSNVSIPYHKPRQIEFARLGIDHTVMSKRKLRKLVEEHYVSGWDDPRMPTLCGLRRRGYTAASIRSFCERIGVAKSPNTVEYGFLEHCLREDLNVSAQRTMAVLHPVKLTVTNYPQGQSETFTVENNPTDPSQGTHEITFSRHLWIEHEDFLETPIPKYKRLYPDGPECRLKGAYLVKCTGCVKDENGQIVEILCTYDPDSRGGDPADGRKVKGATLHWVDAESCVDAEVRLYDNLFSDPQPDGPDKDFLNCLNPDSLMVLEGCKVERAMVDVARDFDRVENRTGINAPTFQFMRTGYFCMDNRDCTADHLVFNRSVSLKDSFKK
;
A
#
# COMPACT_ATOMS: atom_id res chain seq x y z
N MET A 1 -40.09 -37.75 -19.44
CA MET A 1 -38.99 -37.08 -20.14
C MET A 1 -38.19 -36.37 -19.05
N THR A 2 -37.03 -36.85 -18.83
CA THR A 2 -36.14 -36.65 -17.67
C THR A 2 -35.46 -35.28 -17.70
N GLU A 3 -35.65 -34.52 -16.63
CA GLU A 3 -34.84 -33.31 -16.33
C GLU A 3 -33.43 -33.77 -15.93
N GLU A 4 -32.43 -33.33 -16.72
CA GLU A 4 -31.02 -33.43 -16.34
C GLU A 4 -30.69 -32.34 -15.34
N VAL A 5 -30.47 -32.74 -14.10
CA VAL A 5 -29.88 -31.92 -13.06
C VAL A 5 -28.40 -31.77 -13.39
N LYS A 6 -27.96 -30.57 -13.81
CA LYS A 6 -26.55 -30.23 -13.91
C LYS A 6 -25.93 -30.12 -12.52
N ALA A 7 -24.95 -30.99 -12.26
CA ALA A 7 -24.11 -30.94 -11.08
C ALA A 7 -23.30 -29.64 -11.02
N PRO A 8 -23.00 -29.08 -9.81
CA PRO A 8 -22.17 -27.92 -9.67
C PRO A 8 -20.72 -28.24 -10.05
N LEU A 9 -20.13 -27.39 -10.87
CA LEU A 9 -18.70 -27.43 -11.23
C LEU A 9 -17.88 -27.07 -9.99
N THR A 10 -17.30 -28.06 -9.33
CA THR A 10 -16.16 -27.90 -8.44
C THR A 10 -14.90 -28.01 -9.29
N GLU A 11 -14.49 -26.92 -9.89
CA GLU A 11 -13.11 -26.73 -10.31
C GLU A 11 -12.36 -26.09 -9.15
N GLU A 12 -11.74 -26.91 -8.29
CA GLU A 12 -10.53 -26.52 -7.60
C GLU A 12 -9.49 -26.24 -8.68
N SER A 13 -9.31 -24.97 -9.06
CA SER A 13 -8.15 -24.52 -9.79
C SER A 13 -6.96 -24.86 -8.91
N ALA A 14 -6.11 -25.79 -9.33
CA ALA A 14 -4.85 -26.09 -8.68
C ALA A 14 -4.01 -24.79 -8.72
N GLU A 15 -4.09 -23.98 -7.66
CA GLU A 15 -3.26 -22.81 -7.49
C GLU A 15 -1.80 -23.24 -7.63
N SER A 16 -1.10 -22.65 -8.58
CA SER A 16 0.32 -22.86 -8.78
C SER A 16 1.07 -22.52 -7.49
N LYS A 17 1.55 -23.54 -6.77
CA LYS A 17 2.33 -23.37 -5.55
C LYS A 17 3.64 -22.64 -5.89
N ASN A 18 3.92 -21.56 -5.19
CA ASN A 18 5.21 -20.89 -5.27
C ASN A 18 6.30 -21.69 -4.52
N PHE A 19 7.57 -21.36 -4.75
CA PHE A 19 8.70 -22.10 -4.18
C PHE A 19 8.78 -22.06 -2.65
N ILE A 20 8.26 -21.00 -1.98
CA ILE A 20 8.20 -20.92 -0.51
C ILE A 20 7.26 -22.00 0.01
N LEU A 21 6.08 -22.12 -0.57
CA LEU A 21 5.10 -23.14 -0.18
C LEU A 21 5.65 -24.56 -0.41
N ASN A 22 6.41 -24.78 -1.47
CA ASN A 22 7.06 -26.08 -1.71
C ASN A 22 8.07 -26.40 -0.59
N PHE A 23 8.89 -25.44 -0.17
CA PHE A 23 9.83 -25.64 0.94
C PHE A 23 9.11 -25.89 2.26
N ILE A 24 8.00 -25.21 2.51
CA ILE A 24 7.22 -25.42 3.73
C ILE A 24 6.58 -26.81 3.71
N ASP A 25 5.99 -27.24 2.59
CA ASP A 25 5.41 -28.57 2.44
C ASP A 25 6.46 -29.68 2.70
N GLU A 26 7.69 -29.51 2.17
CA GLU A 26 8.80 -30.44 2.42
C GLU A 26 9.21 -30.45 3.90
N ASP A 27 9.27 -29.28 4.56
CA ASP A 27 9.71 -29.15 5.94
C ASP A 27 8.72 -29.70 6.95
N ILE A 28 7.41 -29.63 6.68
CA ILE A 28 6.36 -30.15 7.58
C ILE A 28 5.96 -31.60 7.29
N ALA A 29 6.38 -32.16 6.15
CA ALA A 29 6.11 -33.54 5.78
C ALA A 29 6.73 -34.56 6.76
N GLU A 30 6.37 -35.83 6.61
CA GLU A 30 6.98 -36.93 7.37
C GLU A 30 8.50 -36.99 7.14
N GLY A 31 9.28 -36.94 8.21
CA GLY A 31 10.76 -36.86 8.14
C GLY A 31 11.31 -35.46 7.81
N GLY A 32 10.44 -34.48 7.60
CA GLY A 32 10.85 -33.10 7.35
C GLY A 32 11.35 -32.38 8.62
N ARG A 33 12.03 -31.24 8.41
CA ARG A 33 12.68 -30.45 9.46
C ARG A 33 11.75 -30.00 10.58
N PHE A 34 10.49 -29.72 10.25
CA PHE A 34 9.45 -29.19 11.13
C PHE A 34 8.24 -30.12 11.24
N GLN A 35 8.44 -31.41 11.03
CA GLN A 35 7.37 -32.39 11.18
C GLN A 35 6.67 -32.25 12.53
N GLY A 36 5.35 -32.09 12.52
CA GLY A 36 4.51 -31.97 13.71
C GLY A 36 4.54 -30.61 14.39
N LEU A 37 5.27 -29.63 13.86
CA LEU A 37 5.26 -28.25 14.33
C LEU A 37 4.26 -27.41 13.51
N THR A 38 3.67 -26.42 14.18
CA THR A 38 2.86 -25.38 13.52
C THR A 38 3.74 -24.48 12.69
N VAL A 39 3.34 -24.17 11.45
CA VAL A 39 4.03 -23.18 10.62
C VAL A 39 3.96 -21.82 11.32
N HIS A 40 5.10 -21.22 11.59
CA HIS A 40 5.22 -19.98 12.33
C HIS A 40 6.16 -19.03 11.60
N THR A 41 5.60 -17.91 11.15
CA THR A 41 6.30 -16.83 10.43
C THR A 41 6.33 -15.57 11.28
N ARG A 42 6.96 -14.51 10.79
CA ARG A 42 6.94 -13.19 11.44
C ARG A 42 7.14 -12.08 10.43
N PHE A 43 6.56 -10.93 10.69
CA PHE A 43 6.85 -9.68 9.99
C PHE A 43 7.59 -8.74 10.95
N PRO A 44 8.90 -8.40 10.68
CA PRO A 44 9.74 -7.63 11.58
C PRO A 44 10.04 -6.23 11.03
N PRO A 45 9.09 -5.29 10.98
CA PRO A 45 9.36 -3.95 10.48
C PRO A 45 10.24 -3.14 11.43
N GLU A 46 11.18 -2.33 10.88
CA GLU A 46 11.83 -1.27 11.65
C GLU A 46 10.84 -0.10 11.86
N PRO A 47 10.60 0.36 13.12
CA PRO A 47 9.68 1.47 13.40
C PRO A 47 10.32 2.84 13.10
N ASN A 48 10.79 3.05 11.86
CA ASN A 48 11.51 4.23 11.40
C ASN A 48 10.87 4.90 10.18
N GLY A 49 9.60 4.61 9.90
CA GLY A 49 8.82 5.17 8.80
C GLY A 49 7.52 4.41 8.55
N TYR A 50 6.64 4.99 7.76
CA TYR A 50 5.39 4.40 7.35
C TYR A 50 5.60 3.21 6.41
N LEU A 51 4.67 2.25 6.45
CA LEU A 51 4.65 1.14 5.50
C LEU A 51 4.27 1.65 4.10
N HIS A 52 4.79 1.00 3.07
CA HIS A 52 4.50 1.27 1.67
C HIS A 52 4.15 -0.01 0.92
N ILE A 53 3.71 0.09 -0.33
CA ILE A 53 3.25 -1.05 -1.14
C ILE A 53 4.28 -2.20 -1.22
N GLY A 54 5.58 -1.89 -1.13
CA GLY A 54 6.63 -2.92 -1.07
C GLY A 54 6.56 -3.80 0.18
N HIS A 55 6.15 -3.24 1.33
CA HIS A 55 5.92 -4.00 2.56
C HIS A 55 4.65 -4.87 2.47
N CYS A 56 3.64 -4.47 1.68
CA CYS A 56 2.44 -5.27 1.50
C CYS A 56 2.74 -6.65 0.91
N LYS A 57 3.69 -6.73 -0.02
CA LYS A 57 4.12 -8.02 -0.56
C LYS A 57 4.69 -8.93 0.54
N ALA A 58 5.54 -8.39 1.42
CA ALA A 58 6.09 -9.14 2.55
C ALA A 58 4.98 -9.55 3.54
N LEU A 59 4.07 -8.62 3.89
CA LEU A 59 2.91 -8.91 4.75
C LEU A 59 2.04 -10.03 4.17
N CYS A 60 1.71 -9.98 2.89
CA CYS A 60 0.93 -11.03 2.22
C CYS A 60 1.68 -12.37 2.19
N ILE A 61 3.02 -12.37 2.12
CA ILE A 61 3.82 -13.58 2.17
C ILE A 61 3.86 -14.11 3.61
N ASP A 62 4.19 -13.28 4.61
CA ASP A 62 4.38 -13.71 6.00
C ASP A 62 3.05 -14.13 6.64
N PHE A 63 2.05 -13.24 6.67
CA PHE A 63 0.72 -13.51 7.22
C PHE A 63 -0.07 -14.49 6.35
N GLY A 64 -0.07 -14.32 5.02
CA GLY A 64 -0.80 -15.20 4.11
C GLY A 64 -0.27 -16.63 4.12
N THR A 65 1.04 -16.84 4.33
CA THR A 65 1.60 -18.17 4.56
C THR A 65 1.08 -18.76 5.86
N ALA A 66 1.07 -18.01 6.95
CA ALA A 66 0.51 -18.47 8.22
C ALA A 66 -0.98 -18.82 8.07
N GLU A 67 -1.79 -17.95 7.49
CA GLU A 67 -3.22 -18.20 7.23
C GLU A 67 -3.44 -19.49 6.42
N ARG A 68 -2.67 -19.70 5.35
CA ARG A 68 -2.78 -20.87 4.46
C ARG A 68 -2.53 -22.18 5.18
N TYR A 69 -1.59 -22.23 6.12
CA TYR A 69 -1.24 -23.44 6.87
C TYR A 69 -1.94 -23.55 8.22
N GLY A 70 -2.90 -22.66 8.53
CA GLY A 70 -3.53 -22.60 9.87
C GLY A 70 -2.50 -22.36 10.96
N GLY A 71 -1.42 -21.64 10.62
CA GLY A 71 -0.27 -21.36 11.44
C GLY A 71 -0.35 -20.01 12.18
N LEU A 72 0.80 -19.50 12.57
CA LEU A 72 0.96 -18.28 13.35
C LEU A 72 1.87 -17.28 12.62
N CYS A 73 1.60 -15.99 12.79
CA CYS A 73 2.51 -14.93 12.36
C CYS A 73 2.70 -13.92 13.50
N ASN A 74 3.95 -13.61 13.84
CA ASN A 74 4.29 -12.61 14.84
C ASN A 74 4.48 -11.23 14.19
N LEU A 75 4.09 -10.18 14.88
CA LEU A 75 4.55 -8.82 14.60
C LEU A 75 5.66 -8.48 15.59
N ARG A 76 6.90 -8.31 15.09
CA ARG A 76 8.04 -7.91 15.92
C ARG A 76 8.62 -6.61 15.41
N MET A 77 8.48 -5.53 16.18
CA MET A 77 9.17 -4.27 15.88
C MET A 77 10.67 -4.48 16.02
N ASP A 78 11.41 -4.37 14.92
CA ASP A 78 12.88 -4.41 14.95
C ASP A 78 13.41 -3.04 15.40
N ASP A 79 13.43 -2.87 16.72
CA ASP A 79 13.95 -1.69 17.42
C ASP A 79 15.36 -1.91 17.98
N THR A 80 16.17 -2.72 17.33
CA THR A 80 17.56 -3.00 17.74
C THR A 80 18.51 -1.82 17.49
N ASN A 81 18.13 -0.87 16.63
CA ASN A 81 18.92 0.33 16.31
C ASN A 81 18.33 1.58 16.98
N PRO A 82 18.88 2.08 18.09
CA PRO A 82 18.28 3.14 18.91
C PRO A 82 18.18 4.52 18.23
N ALA A 83 18.78 4.70 17.06
CA ALA A 83 18.98 6.01 16.46
C ALA A 83 17.82 6.57 15.64
N LYS A 84 16.73 5.81 15.40
CA LYS A 84 15.75 6.13 14.34
C LYS A 84 14.29 5.84 14.66
N GLU A 85 13.94 5.53 15.88
CA GLU A 85 12.66 4.94 16.24
C GLU A 85 11.71 5.96 16.87
N ASP A 86 10.43 5.95 16.42
CA ASP A 86 9.37 6.79 16.93
C ASP A 86 8.11 5.97 17.18
N THR A 87 7.40 6.26 18.28
CA THR A 87 6.12 5.63 18.63
C THR A 87 5.04 5.89 17.59
N GLU A 88 5.07 7.03 16.88
CA GLU A 88 4.16 7.34 15.79
C GLU A 88 4.20 6.26 14.70
N TYR A 89 5.40 5.78 14.34
CA TYR A 89 5.53 4.74 13.32
C TYR A 89 5.06 3.37 13.80
N VAL A 90 5.22 3.06 15.09
CA VAL A 90 4.70 1.81 15.68
C VAL A 90 3.19 1.74 15.55
N ASP A 91 2.48 2.82 15.90
CA ASP A 91 1.02 2.89 15.82
C ASP A 91 0.54 2.84 14.36
N ALA A 92 1.19 3.58 13.47
CA ALA A 92 0.87 3.58 12.04
C ALA A 92 1.06 2.20 11.39
N ILE A 93 2.13 1.48 11.74
CA ILE A 93 2.41 0.12 11.26
C ILE A 93 1.30 -0.84 11.69
N GLN A 94 0.91 -0.82 12.96
CA GLN A 94 -0.17 -1.66 13.49
C GLN A 94 -1.49 -1.35 12.77
N GLN A 95 -1.84 -0.08 12.62
CA GLN A 95 -3.04 0.35 11.92
C GLN A 95 -3.07 -0.14 10.47
N ASP A 96 -1.96 -0.02 9.74
CA ASP A 96 -1.86 -0.42 8.35
C ASP A 96 -1.99 -1.96 8.18
N ILE A 97 -1.42 -2.74 9.10
CA ILE A 97 -1.50 -4.21 9.07
C ILE A 97 -2.95 -4.66 9.35
N HIS A 98 -3.60 -4.09 10.36
CA HIS A 98 -5.02 -4.36 10.62
C HIS A 98 -5.92 -3.93 9.47
N TRP A 99 -5.65 -2.76 8.86
CA TRP A 99 -6.40 -2.31 7.69
C TRP A 99 -6.29 -3.29 6.51
N LEU A 100 -5.13 -3.92 6.31
CA LEU A 100 -4.95 -4.97 5.29
C LEU A 100 -5.70 -6.27 5.63
N GLY A 101 -6.27 -6.38 6.83
CA GLY A 101 -7.02 -7.55 7.30
C GLY A 101 -6.15 -8.61 7.95
N PHE A 102 -4.92 -8.28 8.35
CA PHE A 102 -4.04 -9.18 9.10
C PHE A 102 -4.09 -8.90 10.59
N ASP A 103 -3.93 -9.96 11.40
CA ASP A 103 -3.93 -9.89 12.84
C ASP A 103 -2.86 -10.82 13.42
N TRP A 104 -2.09 -10.29 14.36
CA TRP A 104 -1.07 -11.04 15.10
C TRP A 104 -1.60 -11.56 16.45
N GLY A 105 -2.80 -11.17 16.88
CA GLY A 105 -3.36 -11.50 18.20
C GLY A 105 -2.51 -10.93 19.34
N ASP A 106 -2.08 -11.78 20.26
CA ASP A 106 -1.21 -11.44 21.40
C ASP A 106 0.30 -11.55 21.06
N ARG A 107 0.66 -11.86 19.82
CA ARG A 107 2.04 -12.09 19.37
C ARG A 107 2.70 -10.80 18.85
N PHE A 108 2.71 -9.78 19.70
CA PHE A 108 3.37 -8.51 19.45
C PHE A 108 4.63 -8.39 20.29
N PHE A 109 5.78 -8.22 19.63
CA PHE A 109 7.10 -8.23 20.27
C PHE A 109 7.93 -7.02 19.84
N TYR A 110 8.95 -6.73 20.61
CA TYR A 110 10.00 -5.79 20.26
C TYR A 110 11.36 -6.49 20.31
N GLY A 111 12.25 -6.17 19.36
CA GLY A 111 13.63 -6.68 19.38
C GLY A 111 14.36 -6.30 20.66
N SER A 112 14.10 -5.11 21.21
CA SER A 112 14.69 -4.64 22.46
C SER A 112 14.27 -5.43 23.71
N ASP A 113 13.20 -6.24 23.65
CA ASP A 113 12.82 -7.13 24.76
C ASP A 113 13.81 -8.29 24.95
N TYR A 114 14.59 -8.59 23.92
CA TYR A 114 15.57 -9.70 23.92
C TYR A 114 17.01 -9.27 24.24
N PHE A 115 17.31 -7.99 24.46
CA PHE A 115 18.68 -7.50 24.67
C PHE A 115 19.45 -8.22 25.78
N GLU A 116 18.78 -8.63 26.87
CA GLU A 116 19.43 -9.42 27.93
C GLU A 116 19.81 -10.82 27.41
N LYS A 117 18.93 -11.47 26.65
CA LYS A 117 19.19 -12.77 26.03
C LYS A 117 20.27 -12.69 24.95
N ASP A 118 20.21 -11.68 24.09
CA ASP A 118 21.24 -11.44 23.09
C ASP A 118 22.61 -11.27 23.75
N TYR A 119 22.70 -10.55 24.90
CA TYR A 119 23.91 -10.40 25.67
C TYR A 119 24.38 -11.74 26.26
N GLU A 120 23.48 -12.52 26.86
CA GLU A 120 23.80 -13.85 27.41
C GLU A 120 24.40 -14.78 26.34
N TYR A 121 23.81 -14.79 25.13
CA TYR A 121 24.31 -15.60 24.01
C TYR A 121 25.64 -15.07 23.44
N ALA A 122 25.86 -13.77 23.45
CA ALA A 122 27.16 -13.19 23.09
C ALA A 122 28.26 -13.63 24.07
N VAL A 123 27.98 -13.60 25.38
CA VAL A 123 28.88 -14.12 26.40
C VAL A 123 29.14 -15.64 26.23
N GLU A 124 28.11 -16.40 25.85
CA GLU A 124 28.25 -17.83 25.55
C GLU A 124 29.22 -18.06 24.36
N LEU A 125 29.10 -17.29 23.28
CA LEU A 125 30.02 -17.37 22.13
C LEU A 125 31.45 -17.04 22.52
N ILE A 126 31.68 -16.05 23.39
CA ILE A 126 33.02 -15.74 23.93
C ILE A 126 33.57 -16.93 24.71
N LYS A 127 32.79 -17.53 25.62
CA LYS A 127 33.17 -18.70 26.41
C LYS A 127 33.52 -19.93 25.55
N LYS A 128 32.84 -20.07 24.43
CA LYS A 128 33.13 -21.13 23.42
C LYS A 128 34.35 -20.80 22.54
N GLY A 129 34.97 -19.63 22.69
CA GLY A 129 36.05 -19.16 21.79
C GLY A 129 35.58 -18.81 20.38
N LEU A 130 34.29 -18.55 20.19
CA LEU A 130 33.62 -18.24 18.93
C LEU A 130 33.32 -16.74 18.75
N ALA A 131 33.73 -15.89 19.69
CA ALA A 131 33.69 -14.44 19.60
C ALA A 131 34.85 -13.81 20.34
N TYR A 132 35.26 -12.62 19.90
CA TYR A 132 36.35 -11.86 20.47
C TYR A 132 36.11 -10.35 20.37
N VAL A 133 36.64 -9.59 21.34
CA VAL A 133 36.62 -8.13 21.31
C VAL A 133 37.73 -7.63 20.42
N CYS A 134 37.36 -6.76 19.48
CA CYS A 134 38.24 -6.14 18.51
C CYS A 134 38.35 -4.63 18.78
N GLU A 135 39.56 -4.11 18.86
CA GLU A 135 39.85 -2.69 19.11
C GLU A 135 40.22 -1.91 17.86
N LEU A 136 39.98 -2.46 16.67
CA LEU A 136 40.14 -1.73 15.40
C LEU A 136 39.09 -0.60 15.32
N THR A 137 39.57 0.60 15.00
CA THR A 137 38.68 1.71 14.64
C THR A 137 37.90 1.38 13.33
N PRO A 138 36.82 2.10 13.00
CA PRO A 138 36.10 1.88 11.76
C PRO A 138 36.98 1.95 10.51
N GLU A 139 37.95 2.87 10.47
CA GLU A 139 38.90 3.04 9.39
C GLU A 139 39.87 1.86 9.27
N GLU A 140 40.44 1.43 10.40
CA GLU A 140 41.32 0.26 10.47
C GLU A 140 40.56 -1.02 10.13
N PHE A 141 39.33 -1.17 10.63
CA PHE A 141 38.47 -2.30 10.27
C PHE A 141 38.24 -2.36 8.75
N LYS A 142 37.92 -1.22 8.12
CA LYS A 142 37.74 -1.13 6.68
C LYS A 142 39.02 -1.51 5.91
N ALA A 143 40.18 -1.05 6.39
CA ALA A 143 41.48 -1.35 5.78
C ALA A 143 41.87 -2.84 5.93
N ASN A 144 41.45 -3.48 7.02
CA ASN A 144 41.77 -4.90 7.32
C ASN A 144 40.69 -5.89 6.87
N ARG A 145 39.60 -5.41 6.23
CA ARG A 145 38.49 -6.25 5.78
C ARG A 145 38.86 -7.26 4.69
N GLY A 146 39.98 -6.99 3.99
CA GLY A 146 40.35 -7.75 2.79
C GLY A 146 39.46 -7.43 1.59
N ASP A 147 39.67 -8.17 0.50
CA ASP A 147 38.93 -8.04 -0.75
C ASP A 147 38.71 -9.43 -1.38
N ILE A 148 38.15 -9.50 -2.60
CA ILE A 148 37.99 -10.75 -3.33
C ILE A 148 39.38 -11.39 -3.51
N GLY A 149 39.57 -12.62 -2.98
CA GLY A 149 40.84 -13.32 -2.99
C GLY A 149 41.89 -12.83 -1.98
N ILE A 150 41.61 -11.77 -1.21
CA ILE A 150 42.53 -11.27 -0.17
C ILE A 150 41.83 -11.48 1.19
N PRO A 151 42.35 -12.34 2.07
CA PRO A 151 41.80 -12.57 3.39
C PRO A 151 41.75 -11.29 4.25
N ALA A 152 40.76 -11.21 5.12
CA ALA A 152 40.74 -10.21 6.19
C ALA A 152 41.82 -10.50 7.23
N THR A 153 42.17 -9.52 8.04
CA THR A 153 43.10 -9.69 9.16
C THR A 153 42.55 -9.08 10.43
N SER A 154 42.91 -9.66 11.59
CA SER A 154 42.55 -9.11 12.89
C SER A 154 43.62 -9.46 13.91
N PRO A 155 44.33 -8.47 14.48
CA PRO A 155 45.36 -8.71 15.48
C PRO A 155 44.80 -9.20 16.84
N TYR A 156 43.50 -9.07 17.07
CA TYR A 156 42.82 -9.41 18.32
C TYR A 156 42.12 -10.76 18.32
N ARG A 157 42.18 -11.50 17.20
CA ARG A 157 41.42 -12.73 16.98
C ARG A 157 41.75 -13.86 17.97
N ASP A 158 43.01 -13.93 18.41
CA ASP A 158 43.52 -14.99 19.27
C ASP A 158 43.70 -14.54 20.74
N ARG A 159 43.00 -13.45 21.11
CA ARG A 159 42.95 -12.97 22.51
C ARG A 159 42.34 -14.02 23.42
N PRO A 160 42.90 -14.23 24.67
CA PRO A 160 42.35 -15.16 25.66
C PRO A 160 40.88 -14.90 25.97
N ILE A 161 40.13 -15.98 26.29
CA ILE A 161 38.70 -15.91 26.58
C ILE A 161 38.42 -14.98 27.76
N GLU A 162 39.20 -15.10 28.83
CA GLU A 162 39.04 -14.30 30.04
C GLU A 162 39.19 -12.80 29.77
N GLU A 163 40.11 -12.43 28.90
CA GLU A 163 40.33 -11.03 28.52
C GLU A 163 39.18 -10.53 27.63
N ASN A 164 38.67 -11.34 26.70
CA ASN A 164 37.50 -10.99 25.90
C ASN A 164 36.26 -10.79 26.79
N LEU A 165 36.03 -11.64 27.78
CA LEU A 165 34.93 -11.48 28.75
C LEU A 165 35.05 -10.17 29.54
N ARG A 166 36.24 -9.87 30.05
CA ARG A 166 36.51 -8.64 30.79
C ARG A 166 36.26 -7.40 29.93
N LEU A 167 36.75 -7.38 28.69
CA LEU A 167 36.59 -6.25 27.77
C LEU A 167 35.11 -6.08 27.32
N PHE A 168 34.41 -7.17 27.10
CA PHE A 168 32.99 -7.10 26.72
C PHE A 168 32.11 -6.59 27.88
N GLU A 169 32.48 -6.96 29.15
CA GLU A 169 31.84 -6.39 30.33
C GLU A 169 32.14 -4.89 30.47
N MET A 170 33.38 -4.45 30.21
CA MET A 170 33.71 -3.02 30.16
C MET A 170 32.91 -2.26 29.13
N MET A 171 32.68 -2.84 27.94
CA MET A 171 31.82 -2.26 26.92
C MET A 171 30.38 -2.10 27.45
N LYS A 172 29.82 -3.15 28.09
CA LYS A 172 28.45 -3.11 28.67
C LYS A 172 28.32 -2.04 29.74
N ASN A 173 29.35 -1.87 30.56
CA ASN A 173 29.37 -0.93 31.69
C ASN A 173 29.69 0.54 31.26
N GLY A 174 29.77 0.82 29.94
CA GLY A 174 30.02 2.17 29.42
C GLY A 174 31.44 2.72 29.72
N GLN A 175 32.40 1.85 29.96
CA GLN A 175 33.78 2.20 30.26
C GLN A 175 34.66 2.39 29.00
N VAL A 176 34.05 2.24 27.84
CA VAL A 176 34.72 2.32 26.53
C VAL A 176 33.95 3.27 25.62
N GLU A 177 34.66 4.19 24.97
CA GLU A 177 34.07 5.15 24.02
C GLU A 177 33.52 4.49 22.75
N GLU A 178 32.55 5.12 22.10
CA GLU A 178 32.04 4.69 20.80
C GLU A 178 33.17 4.57 19.76
N GLY A 179 33.10 3.52 18.93
CA GLY A 179 34.07 3.28 17.87
C GLY A 179 35.43 2.71 18.31
N LYS A 180 35.66 2.52 19.62
CA LYS A 180 36.93 1.99 20.13
C LYS A 180 36.96 0.47 20.24
N MET A 181 35.81 -0.14 20.48
CA MET A 181 35.69 -1.60 20.58
C MET A 181 34.41 -2.09 19.94
N THR A 182 34.48 -3.30 19.36
CA THR A 182 33.35 -4.08 18.88
C THR A 182 33.51 -5.52 19.29
N LEU A 183 32.40 -6.28 19.42
CA LEU A 183 32.47 -7.73 19.53
C LEU A 183 32.31 -8.32 18.12
N ARG A 184 33.21 -9.23 17.76
CA ARG A 184 33.20 -9.92 16.46
C ARG A 184 33.00 -11.42 16.64
N ALA A 185 32.21 -12.04 15.76
CA ALA A 185 32.16 -13.50 15.65
C ALA A 185 33.50 -14.01 15.08
N LYS A 186 33.96 -15.17 15.56
CA LYS A 186 35.18 -15.84 15.08
C LYS A 186 34.80 -16.97 14.13
N ILE A 187 34.79 -16.68 12.82
CA ILE A 187 34.32 -17.60 11.78
C ILE A 187 35.46 -17.93 10.82
N ASP A 188 35.61 -17.17 9.73
CA ASP A 188 36.61 -17.44 8.69
C ASP A 188 37.03 -16.13 7.98
N LEU A 189 38.24 -15.67 8.27
CA LEU A 189 38.78 -14.44 7.65
C LEU A 189 39.04 -14.57 6.14
N ALA A 190 39.12 -15.80 5.60
CA ALA A 190 39.37 -16.07 4.18
C ALA A 190 38.09 -16.38 3.39
N SER A 191 36.92 -16.35 4.03
CA SER A 191 35.64 -16.66 3.40
C SER A 191 35.40 -15.84 2.13
N GLY A 192 34.89 -16.46 1.09
CA GLY A 192 34.40 -15.76 -0.11
C GLY A 192 33.18 -14.87 0.18
N ASN A 193 32.41 -15.19 1.22
CA ASN A 193 31.31 -14.38 1.71
C ASN A 193 31.82 -13.40 2.76
N LEU A 194 31.74 -12.10 2.45
CA LEU A 194 32.19 -11.03 3.34
C LEU A 194 31.45 -11.01 4.69
N ASN A 195 30.20 -11.49 4.74
CA ASN A 195 29.42 -11.58 5.96
C ASN A 195 29.93 -12.66 6.93
N LEU A 196 30.82 -13.56 6.48
CA LEU A 196 31.45 -14.59 7.33
C LEU A 196 32.90 -14.24 7.73
N ARG A 197 33.43 -13.08 7.29
CA ARG A 197 34.80 -12.65 7.65
C ARG A 197 34.85 -12.00 9.01
N ASP A 198 34.61 -12.80 10.05
CA ASP A 198 34.54 -12.36 11.44
C ASP A 198 33.69 -11.06 11.59
N PRO A 199 32.37 -11.12 11.33
CA PRO A 199 31.51 -9.96 11.34
C PRO A 199 31.38 -9.36 12.74
N ILE A 200 31.09 -8.05 12.80
CA ILE A 200 30.73 -7.36 14.04
C ILE A 200 29.35 -7.84 14.46
N ILE A 201 29.20 -8.30 15.70
CA ILE A 201 27.95 -8.75 16.31
C ILE A 201 27.44 -7.83 17.42
N TYR A 202 28.32 -6.99 18.03
CA TYR A 202 27.96 -5.92 18.97
C TYR A 202 28.77 -4.66 18.73
N ARG A 203 28.13 -3.51 18.93
CA ARG A 203 28.75 -2.16 18.89
C ARG A 203 28.36 -1.33 20.08
N ILE A 204 29.17 -0.31 20.41
CA ILE A 204 28.91 0.68 21.46
C ILE A 204 28.17 1.87 20.87
N ARG A 205 27.08 2.29 21.52
CA ARG A 205 26.30 3.49 21.16
C ARG A 205 25.76 4.14 22.43
N PHE A 206 26.09 5.40 22.67
CA PHE A 206 25.57 6.18 23.80
C PHE A 206 24.34 6.99 23.35
N ILE A 207 23.25 6.30 23.06
CA ILE A 207 21.98 6.88 22.63
C ILE A 207 20.87 6.40 23.54
N ASN A 208 19.91 7.29 23.84
CA ASN A 208 18.71 6.95 24.57
C ASN A 208 17.77 6.11 23.68
N HIS A 209 17.53 4.88 24.07
CA HIS A 209 16.61 3.98 23.36
C HIS A 209 15.15 4.31 23.72
N HIS A 210 14.24 4.35 22.76
CA HIS A 210 12.85 4.78 22.98
C HIS A 210 12.10 3.95 24.06
N ARG A 211 12.46 2.66 24.24
CA ARG A 211 11.86 1.78 25.26
C ARG A 211 12.79 1.46 26.44
N GLN A 212 14.06 1.22 26.15
CA GLN A 212 15.05 0.78 27.17
C GLN A 212 15.75 1.95 27.86
N GLY A 213 15.54 3.19 27.40
CA GLY A 213 16.19 4.36 27.96
C GLY A 213 17.71 4.26 27.84
N THR A 214 18.41 4.54 28.96
CA THR A 214 19.87 4.48 29.06
C THR A 214 20.40 3.18 29.67
N LYS A 215 19.55 2.13 29.78
CA LYS A 215 19.94 0.83 30.38
C LYS A 215 21.09 0.16 29.62
N TRP A 216 21.13 0.34 28.31
CA TRP A 216 22.11 -0.25 27.41
C TRP A 216 22.97 0.83 26.73
N CYS A 217 24.25 0.54 26.56
CA CYS A 217 25.18 1.32 25.73
C CYS A 217 25.92 0.43 24.72
N ILE A 218 25.62 -0.87 24.70
CA ILE A 218 26.02 -1.80 23.64
C ILE A 218 24.77 -2.39 23.00
N TYR A 219 24.80 -2.54 21.69
CA TYR A 219 23.67 -3.00 20.91
C TYR A 219 24.08 -4.11 19.96
N PRO A 220 23.27 -5.19 19.87
CA PRO A 220 23.53 -6.25 18.91
C PRO A 220 23.35 -5.75 17.48
N MET A 221 24.10 -6.34 16.57
CA MET A 221 23.88 -6.14 15.15
C MET A 221 22.72 -7.02 14.68
N TYR A 222 22.01 -6.58 13.62
CA TYR A 222 20.87 -7.29 13.03
C TYR A 222 21.16 -8.78 12.81
N ASP A 223 22.28 -9.12 12.17
CA ASP A 223 22.63 -10.49 11.81
C ASP A 223 22.89 -11.41 13.02
N PHE A 224 23.06 -10.83 14.20
CA PHE A 224 23.20 -11.59 15.45
C PHE A 224 21.89 -11.68 16.24
N ALA A 225 21.19 -10.56 16.41
CA ALA A 225 19.95 -10.51 17.19
C ALA A 225 18.80 -11.25 16.49
N HIS A 226 18.61 -11.01 15.22
CA HIS A 226 17.46 -11.50 14.46
C HIS A 226 17.31 -13.04 14.46
N PRO A 227 18.35 -13.84 14.15
CA PRO A 227 18.26 -15.30 14.23
C PRO A 227 17.97 -15.82 15.64
N ILE A 228 18.50 -15.17 16.69
CA ILE A 228 18.24 -15.52 18.08
C ILE A 228 16.78 -15.26 18.44
N GLN A 229 16.27 -14.09 18.10
CA GLN A 229 14.89 -13.70 18.35
C GLN A 229 13.90 -14.60 17.59
N ASP A 230 14.16 -14.90 16.31
CA ASP A 230 13.36 -15.86 15.56
C ASP A 230 13.28 -17.22 16.27
N ALA A 231 14.41 -17.72 16.73
CA ALA A 231 14.45 -19.02 17.41
C ALA A 231 13.76 -18.97 18.80
N LEU A 232 13.90 -17.88 19.56
CA LEU A 232 13.23 -17.71 20.87
C LEU A 232 11.72 -17.58 20.75
N GLU A 233 11.23 -16.98 19.66
CA GLU A 233 9.81 -16.87 19.35
C GLU A 233 9.22 -18.15 18.74
N GLY A 234 10.03 -19.17 18.46
CA GLY A 234 9.57 -20.42 17.87
C GLY A 234 9.20 -20.30 16.37
N ILE A 235 9.81 -19.34 15.68
CA ILE A 235 9.62 -19.20 14.23
C ILE A 235 10.16 -20.43 13.52
N THR A 236 9.36 -21.02 12.63
CA THR A 236 9.79 -22.12 11.77
C THR A 236 10.42 -21.60 10.48
N HIS A 237 9.74 -20.68 9.80
CA HIS A 237 10.15 -20.15 8.52
C HIS A 237 10.34 -18.63 8.61
N SER A 238 11.60 -18.21 8.53
CA SER A 238 12.06 -16.84 8.55
C SER A 238 12.06 -16.30 7.10
N LEU A 239 10.95 -15.72 6.66
CA LEU A 239 10.80 -15.22 5.30
C LEU A 239 11.36 -13.79 5.20
N CYS A 240 12.19 -13.49 4.20
CA CYS A 240 12.81 -12.18 4.05
C CYS A 240 13.15 -11.86 2.58
N SER A 241 13.63 -10.64 2.33
CA SER A 241 13.99 -10.23 0.97
C SER A 241 15.36 -10.77 0.53
N LEU A 242 15.57 -10.91 -0.80
CA LEU A 242 16.79 -11.44 -1.43
C LEU A 242 18.09 -10.73 -1.02
N GLU A 243 18.03 -9.51 -0.50
CA GLU A 243 19.21 -8.82 0.01
C GLU A 243 19.88 -9.57 1.16
N PHE A 244 19.14 -10.42 1.88
CA PHE A 244 19.62 -11.25 2.98
C PHE A 244 20.13 -12.63 2.55
N GLU A 245 20.11 -12.96 1.26
CA GLU A 245 20.60 -14.26 0.78
C GLU A 245 22.07 -14.50 1.15
N SER A 246 22.91 -13.47 0.99
CA SER A 246 24.32 -13.55 1.41
C SER A 246 24.53 -13.56 2.94
N HIS A 247 23.50 -13.16 3.71
CA HIS A 247 23.50 -13.16 5.18
C HIS A 247 23.04 -14.50 5.77
N ARG A 248 22.28 -15.32 5.04
CA ARG A 248 21.78 -16.62 5.52
C ARG A 248 22.86 -17.54 6.09
N PRO A 249 24.07 -17.67 5.52
CA PRO A 249 25.12 -18.49 6.16
C PRO A 249 25.52 -17.99 7.55
N LEU A 250 25.48 -16.68 7.81
CA LEU A 250 25.70 -16.10 9.13
C LEU A 250 24.52 -16.37 10.07
N TYR A 251 23.29 -16.24 9.59
CA TYR A 251 22.08 -16.62 10.31
C TYR A 251 22.15 -18.07 10.80
N ASP A 252 22.45 -19.01 9.89
CA ASP A 252 22.60 -20.44 10.22
C ASP A 252 23.74 -20.70 11.20
N TRP A 253 24.86 -19.97 11.07
CA TRP A 253 25.98 -20.05 11.98
C TRP A 253 25.59 -19.61 13.39
N VAL A 254 24.87 -18.50 13.56
CA VAL A 254 24.43 -18.00 14.86
C VAL A 254 23.54 -19.03 15.55
N VAL A 255 22.42 -19.46 14.95
CA VAL A 255 21.50 -20.43 15.56
C VAL A 255 22.13 -21.80 15.81
N SER A 256 23.27 -22.11 15.15
CA SER A 256 23.97 -23.37 15.33
C SER A 256 24.97 -23.33 16.48
N ASN A 257 25.41 -22.14 16.90
CA ASN A 257 26.47 -21.99 17.89
C ASN A 257 25.98 -21.45 19.25
N VAL A 258 24.71 -21.00 19.35
CA VAL A 258 24.08 -20.62 20.63
C VAL A 258 23.14 -21.71 21.13
N SER A 259 23.01 -21.80 22.47
CA SER A 259 22.27 -22.89 23.14
C SER A 259 20.78 -22.53 23.30
N ILE A 260 20.08 -22.29 22.21
CA ILE A 260 18.64 -22.02 22.22
C ILE A 260 17.88 -23.35 22.39
N PRO A 261 16.90 -23.44 23.33
CA PRO A 261 16.21 -24.69 23.66
C PRO A 261 15.09 -25.08 22.67
N TYR A 262 14.96 -24.39 21.56
CA TYR A 262 13.92 -24.61 20.55
C TYR A 262 14.52 -25.11 19.23
N HIS A 263 13.65 -25.38 18.24
CA HIS A 263 14.09 -25.70 16.89
C HIS A 263 14.81 -24.51 16.23
N LYS A 264 15.65 -24.80 15.24
CA LYS A 264 16.36 -23.77 14.47
C LYS A 264 15.48 -23.33 13.31
N PRO A 265 15.17 -22.02 13.19
CA PRO A 265 14.40 -21.51 12.06
C PRO A 265 15.09 -21.77 10.72
N ARG A 266 14.31 -21.76 9.64
CA ARG A 266 14.82 -21.79 8.26
C ARG A 266 14.59 -20.44 7.60
N GLN A 267 15.67 -19.76 7.21
CA GLN A 267 15.58 -18.53 6.43
C GLN A 267 15.32 -18.85 4.95
N ILE A 268 14.35 -18.16 4.33
CA ILE A 268 13.99 -18.30 2.92
C ILE A 268 13.81 -16.89 2.34
N GLU A 269 14.48 -16.60 1.22
CA GLU A 269 14.47 -15.28 0.61
C GLU A 269 13.60 -15.23 -0.64
N PHE A 270 12.94 -14.08 -0.83
CA PHE A 270 12.11 -13.76 -1.99
C PHE A 270 12.44 -12.39 -2.57
N ALA A 271 12.15 -12.19 -3.86
CA ALA A 271 12.40 -10.92 -4.54
C ALA A 271 11.49 -9.80 -4.01
N ARG A 272 12.08 -8.62 -3.79
CA ARG A 272 11.33 -7.40 -3.47
C ARG A 272 10.36 -7.03 -4.58
N LEU A 273 9.30 -6.29 -4.24
CA LEU A 273 8.44 -5.64 -5.21
C LEU A 273 9.17 -4.43 -5.81
N GLY A 274 9.34 -4.44 -7.12
CA GLY A 274 9.61 -3.25 -7.91
C GLY A 274 8.32 -2.79 -8.59
N ILE A 275 8.05 -1.50 -8.58
CA ILE A 275 6.90 -0.89 -9.26
C ILE A 275 7.40 0.33 -10.02
N ASP A 276 6.96 0.51 -11.28
CA ASP A 276 7.37 1.65 -12.07
C ASP A 276 6.73 2.96 -11.56
N HIS A 277 7.20 4.10 -12.07
CA HIS A 277 6.75 5.44 -11.68
C HIS A 277 6.75 5.71 -10.16
N THR A 278 7.53 4.92 -9.38
CA THR A 278 7.49 4.92 -7.92
C THR A 278 8.88 4.86 -7.32
N VAL A 279 9.08 5.58 -6.22
CA VAL A 279 10.25 5.49 -5.35
C VAL A 279 9.82 4.84 -4.04
N MET A 280 10.54 3.79 -3.60
CA MET A 280 10.26 3.09 -2.34
C MET A 280 11.36 3.25 -1.28
N SER A 281 12.43 3.99 -1.58
CA SER A 281 13.49 4.29 -0.61
C SER A 281 12.95 5.21 0.49
N LYS A 282 12.95 4.76 1.76
CA LYS A 282 12.51 5.55 2.93
C LYS A 282 13.18 6.93 2.99
N ARG A 283 14.48 7.00 2.69
CA ARG A 283 15.24 8.27 2.68
C ARG A 283 14.69 9.25 1.62
N LYS A 284 14.36 8.75 0.43
CA LYS A 284 13.81 9.58 -0.65
C LYS A 284 12.37 9.98 -0.36
N LEU A 285 11.53 9.07 0.17
CA LEU A 285 10.17 9.38 0.59
C LEU A 285 10.15 10.44 1.71
N ARG A 286 11.02 10.32 2.70
CA ARG A 286 11.19 11.32 3.76
C ARG A 286 11.56 12.69 3.17
N LYS A 287 12.48 12.74 2.21
CA LYS A 287 12.86 13.98 1.53
C LYS A 287 11.68 14.64 0.82
N LEU A 288 10.80 13.87 0.17
CA LEU A 288 9.59 14.43 -0.45
C LEU A 288 8.67 15.11 0.56
N VAL A 289 8.54 14.54 1.76
CA VAL A 289 7.72 15.10 2.84
C VAL A 289 8.38 16.31 3.48
N GLU A 290 9.65 16.21 3.89
CA GLU A 290 10.40 17.27 4.58
C GLU A 290 10.62 18.51 3.71
N GLU A 291 10.80 18.34 2.41
CA GLU A 291 10.98 19.44 1.43
C GLU A 291 9.65 19.87 0.78
N HIS A 292 8.49 19.36 1.27
CA HIS A 292 7.14 19.77 0.86
C HIS A 292 6.81 19.55 -0.63
N TYR A 293 7.38 18.53 -1.29
CA TYR A 293 6.96 18.11 -2.62
C TYR A 293 5.59 17.39 -2.59
N VAL A 294 5.24 16.85 -1.43
CA VAL A 294 3.96 16.22 -1.12
C VAL A 294 3.42 16.79 0.19
N SER A 295 2.11 16.65 0.43
CA SER A 295 1.43 17.22 1.61
C SER A 295 1.76 16.49 2.93
N GLY A 296 2.31 15.29 2.86
CA GLY A 296 2.66 14.46 4.02
C GLY A 296 2.85 13.00 3.63
N TRP A 297 3.04 12.15 4.63
CA TRP A 297 3.20 10.71 4.43
C TRP A 297 1.94 10.05 3.85
N ASP A 298 0.76 10.62 4.08
CA ASP A 298 -0.53 10.18 3.57
C ASP A 298 -0.98 10.91 2.30
N ASP A 299 -0.09 11.63 1.64
CA ASP A 299 -0.40 12.22 0.32
C ASP A 299 -0.84 11.11 -0.65
N PRO A 300 -2.00 11.25 -1.32
CA PRO A 300 -2.54 10.23 -2.23
C PRO A 300 -1.63 9.85 -3.42
N ARG A 301 -0.55 10.59 -3.66
CA ARG A 301 0.48 10.29 -4.68
C ARG A 301 1.63 9.45 -4.14
N MET A 302 1.70 9.28 -2.80
CA MET A 302 2.74 8.50 -2.14
C MET A 302 2.43 7.00 -2.20
N PRO A 303 3.45 6.13 -2.30
CA PRO A 303 3.26 4.67 -2.29
C PRO A 303 3.04 4.11 -0.87
N THR A 304 2.92 4.95 0.14
CA THR A 304 2.63 4.56 1.52
C THR A 304 1.22 3.98 1.63
N LEU A 305 1.00 3.06 2.57
CA LEU A 305 -0.32 2.47 2.76
C LEU A 305 -1.36 3.50 3.18
N CYS A 306 -0.99 4.43 4.06
CA CYS A 306 -1.87 5.54 4.43
C CYS A 306 -2.19 6.46 3.24
N GLY A 307 -1.23 6.71 2.34
CA GLY A 307 -1.46 7.48 1.11
C GLY A 307 -2.36 6.75 0.12
N LEU A 308 -2.12 5.46 -0.11
CA LEU A 308 -2.97 4.62 -0.96
C LEU A 308 -4.40 4.53 -0.40
N ARG A 309 -4.56 4.32 0.91
CA ARG A 309 -5.86 4.30 1.58
C ARG A 309 -6.60 5.63 1.41
N ARG A 310 -5.93 6.78 1.59
CA ARG A 310 -6.50 8.11 1.36
C ARG A 310 -6.89 8.34 -0.10
N ARG A 311 -6.17 7.76 -1.05
CA ARG A 311 -6.53 7.76 -2.48
C ARG A 311 -7.72 6.85 -2.81
N GLY A 312 -8.15 5.99 -1.87
CA GLY A 312 -9.28 5.09 -2.05
C GLY A 312 -8.91 3.67 -2.48
N TYR A 313 -7.63 3.27 -2.36
CA TYR A 313 -7.27 1.86 -2.49
C TYR A 313 -7.86 1.08 -1.34
N THR A 314 -8.36 -0.11 -1.65
CA THR A 314 -8.94 -1.03 -0.67
C THR A 314 -7.92 -2.09 -0.27
N ALA A 315 -8.07 -2.64 0.94
CA ALA A 315 -7.26 -3.79 1.37
C ALA A 315 -7.39 -4.97 0.40
N ALA A 316 -8.62 -5.23 -0.09
CA ALA A 316 -8.90 -6.29 -1.05
C ALA A 316 -8.14 -6.10 -2.37
N SER A 317 -8.14 -4.88 -2.93
CA SER A 317 -7.42 -4.59 -4.18
C SER A 317 -5.90 -4.77 -4.05
N ILE A 318 -5.31 -4.36 -2.90
CA ILE A 318 -3.88 -4.50 -2.64
C ILE A 318 -3.52 -5.97 -2.40
N ARG A 319 -4.31 -6.72 -1.64
CA ARG A 319 -4.10 -8.17 -1.45
C ARG A 319 -4.19 -8.93 -2.78
N SER A 320 -5.21 -8.64 -3.60
CA SER A 320 -5.34 -9.22 -4.94
C SER A 320 -4.15 -8.88 -5.85
N PHE A 321 -3.66 -7.65 -5.81
CA PHE A 321 -2.44 -7.26 -6.53
C PHE A 321 -1.24 -8.08 -6.08
N CYS A 322 -0.98 -8.17 -4.76
CA CYS A 322 0.16 -8.92 -4.21
C CYS A 322 0.09 -10.42 -4.55
N GLU A 323 -1.09 -11.02 -4.50
CA GLU A 323 -1.32 -12.41 -4.87
C GLU A 323 -1.02 -12.67 -6.35
N ARG A 324 -1.55 -11.83 -7.23
CA ARG A 324 -1.45 -11.98 -8.69
C ARG A 324 -0.03 -11.72 -9.23
N ILE A 325 0.76 -10.84 -8.61
CA ILE A 325 2.18 -10.68 -8.98
C ILE A 325 3.04 -11.87 -8.53
N GLY A 326 2.56 -12.65 -7.55
CA GLY A 326 3.20 -13.86 -7.07
C GLY A 326 4.54 -13.64 -6.36
N VAL A 327 5.21 -14.76 -6.10
CA VAL A 327 6.51 -14.81 -5.39
C VAL A 327 7.60 -15.32 -6.33
N ALA A 328 8.65 -14.53 -6.52
CA ALA A 328 9.76 -14.85 -7.40
C ALA A 328 11.11 -14.80 -6.65
N LYS A 329 12.13 -15.47 -7.21
CA LYS A 329 13.54 -15.43 -6.74
C LYS A 329 14.39 -14.39 -7.49
N SER A 330 13.86 -13.73 -8.51
CA SER A 330 14.56 -12.70 -9.27
C SER A 330 13.82 -11.38 -9.20
N PRO A 331 14.51 -10.25 -9.04
CA PRO A 331 13.89 -8.93 -9.07
C PRO A 331 13.15 -8.71 -10.39
N ASN A 332 11.94 -8.15 -10.29
CA ASN A 332 11.16 -7.70 -11.43
C ASN A 332 10.48 -6.37 -11.09
N THR A 333 10.14 -5.61 -12.12
CA THR A 333 9.36 -4.38 -11.99
C THR A 333 7.97 -4.63 -12.57
N VAL A 334 6.95 -4.31 -11.80
CA VAL A 334 5.54 -4.42 -12.17
C VAL A 334 5.06 -3.04 -12.62
N GLU A 335 4.21 -2.98 -13.63
CA GLU A 335 3.60 -1.73 -14.07
C GLU A 335 2.62 -1.19 -13.01
N TYR A 336 2.68 0.11 -12.70
CA TYR A 336 1.73 0.77 -11.80
C TYR A 336 0.29 0.61 -12.29
N GLY A 337 0.09 0.59 -13.61
CA GLY A 337 -1.19 0.32 -14.22
C GLY A 337 -1.84 -1.00 -13.80
N PHE A 338 -1.06 -2.01 -13.42
CA PHE A 338 -1.59 -3.27 -12.89
C PHE A 338 -2.15 -3.13 -11.47
N LEU A 339 -1.54 -2.31 -10.63
CA LEU A 339 -2.09 -1.98 -9.31
C LEU A 339 -3.43 -1.24 -9.47
N GLU A 340 -3.51 -0.28 -10.40
CA GLU A 340 -4.76 0.41 -10.74
C GLU A 340 -5.82 -0.53 -11.34
N HIS A 341 -5.41 -1.51 -12.14
CA HIS A 341 -6.31 -2.52 -12.69
C HIS A 341 -6.98 -3.34 -11.57
N CYS A 342 -6.21 -3.82 -10.57
CA CYS A 342 -6.75 -4.53 -9.41
C CYS A 342 -7.75 -3.67 -8.63
N LEU A 343 -7.45 -2.37 -8.48
CA LEU A 343 -8.38 -1.43 -7.83
C LEU A 343 -9.68 -1.26 -8.64
N ARG A 344 -9.60 -1.14 -9.99
CA ARG A 344 -10.81 -1.03 -10.83
C ARG A 344 -11.70 -2.25 -10.71
N GLU A 345 -11.12 -3.45 -10.71
CA GLU A 345 -11.88 -4.70 -10.57
C GLU A 345 -12.63 -4.72 -9.23
N ASP A 346 -11.98 -4.35 -8.14
CA ASP A 346 -12.59 -4.29 -6.81
C ASP A 346 -13.68 -3.22 -6.73
N LEU A 347 -13.39 -1.98 -7.14
CA LEU A 347 -14.36 -0.87 -7.09
C LEU A 347 -15.53 -1.04 -8.06
N ASN A 348 -15.35 -1.80 -9.15
CA ASN A 348 -16.47 -2.11 -10.03
C ASN A 348 -17.57 -2.91 -9.33
N VAL A 349 -17.21 -3.70 -8.33
CA VAL A 349 -18.16 -4.51 -7.53
C VAL A 349 -18.61 -3.73 -6.28
N SER A 350 -17.69 -3.05 -5.60
CA SER A 350 -17.93 -2.49 -4.27
C SER A 350 -18.43 -1.05 -4.26
N ALA A 351 -18.05 -0.21 -5.26
CA ALA A 351 -18.34 1.22 -5.24
C ALA A 351 -19.80 1.54 -5.59
N GLN A 352 -20.41 2.43 -4.83
CA GLN A 352 -21.74 2.98 -5.11
C GLN A 352 -21.71 3.85 -6.37
N ARG A 353 -22.73 3.74 -7.24
CA ARG A 353 -22.90 4.60 -8.40
C ARG A 353 -23.56 5.90 -8.00
N THR A 354 -23.01 7.01 -8.43
CA THR A 354 -23.57 8.36 -8.19
C THR A 354 -23.28 9.26 -9.41
N MET A 355 -24.08 10.28 -9.57
CA MET A 355 -23.84 11.27 -10.61
C MET A 355 -23.11 12.48 -10.02
N ALA A 356 -22.04 12.87 -10.72
CA ALA A 356 -21.23 14.04 -10.40
C ALA A 356 -20.81 14.69 -11.71
N VAL A 357 -20.83 16.02 -11.76
CA VAL A 357 -20.43 16.82 -12.92
C VAL A 357 -19.20 17.61 -12.54
N LEU A 358 -18.10 17.36 -13.19
CA LEU A 358 -16.79 17.94 -12.85
C LEU A 358 -16.58 19.29 -13.54
N HIS A 359 -17.04 19.43 -14.78
CA HIS A 359 -16.99 20.68 -15.57
C HIS A 359 -18.41 21.13 -15.89
N PRO A 360 -19.13 21.72 -14.93
CA PRO A 360 -20.56 21.97 -15.05
C PRO A 360 -20.89 23.06 -16.07
N VAL A 361 -21.82 22.76 -16.98
CA VAL A 361 -22.55 23.74 -17.80
C VAL A 361 -24.04 23.55 -17.55
N LYS A 362 -24.77 24.65 -17.45
CA LYS A 362 -26.22 24.62 -17.23
C LYS A 362 -26.97 24.07 -18.42
N LEU A 363 -27.92 23.16 -18.19
CA LEU A 363 -28.90 22.70 -19.17
C LEU A 363 -30.30 23.09 -18.72
N THR A 364 -31.05 23.78 -19.56
CA THR A 364 -32.44 24.13 -19.30
C THR A 364 -33.38 23.32 -20.19
N VAL A 365 -34.29 22.58 -19.56
CA VAL A 365 -35.36 21.85 -20.24
C VAL A 365 -36.55 22.80 -20.44
N THR A 366 -36.63 23.43 -21.64
CA THR A 366 -37.51 24.58 -21.91
C THR A 366 -39.00 24.28 -21.81
N ASN A 367 -39.41 23.05 -22.15
CA ASN A 367 -40.80 22.59 -22.06
C ASN A 367 -41.14 21.83 -20.76
N TYR A 368 -40.20 21.74 -19.79
CA TYR A 368 -40.52 21.22 -18.44
C TYR A 368 -41.24 22.31 -17.62
N PRO A 369 -42.32 21.98 -16.88
CA PRO A 369 -43.10 22.99 -16.15
C PRO A 369 -42.25 23.76 -15.13
N GLN A 370 -42.38 25.06 -15.10
CA GLN A 370 -41.63 25.92 -14.19
C GLN A 370 -42.08 25.70 -12.73
N GLY A 371 -41.09 25.60 -11.82
CA GLY A 371 -41.32 25.39 -10.37
C GLY A 371 -41.81 24.00 -10.02
N GLN A 372 -41.76 23.04 -10.95
CA GLN A 372 -42.01 21.63 -10.68
C GLN A 372 -40.69 20.85 -10.57
N SER A 373 -40.72 19.86 -9.70
CA SER A 373 -39.65 18.84 -9.59
C SER A 373 -40.28 17.46 -9.38
N GLU A 374 -39.53 16.44 -9.72
CA GLU A 374 -39.91 15.05 -9.46
C GLU A 374 -38.71 14.23 -9.04
N THR A 375 -38.97 13.08 -8.46
CA THR A 375 -37.94 12.18 -7.93
C THR A 375 -37.89 10.89 -8.74
N PHE A 376 -36.68 10.43 -9.01
CA PHE A 376 -36.39 9.12 -9.60
C PHE A 376 -35.62 8.27 -8.60
N THR A 377 -35.94 6.99 -8.55
CA THR A 377 -35.20 6.00 -7.80
C THR A 377 -34.17 5.35 -8.72
N VAL A 378 -32.91 5.38 -8.32
CA VAL A 378 -31.79 4.77 -9.06
C VAL A 378 -31.06 3.74 -8.21
N GLU A 379 -30.52 2.71 -8.83
CA GLU A 379 -29.76 1.66 -8.14
C GLU A 379 -28.40 2.17 -7.71
N ASN A 380 -28.02 1.85 -6.45
CA ASN A 380 -26.70 2.15 -5.92
C ASN A 380 -25.61 1.35 -6.65
N ASN A 381 -25.92 0.11 -7.02
CA ASN A 381 -25.04 -0.71 -7.84
C ASN A 381 -25.85 -1.66 -8.74
N PRO A 382 -25.81 -1.49 -10.08
CA PRO A 382 -26.56 -2.35 -11.00
C PRO A 382 -26.13 -3.83 -10.98
N THR A 383 -24.92 -4.13 -10.52
CA THR A 383 -24.39 -5.50 -10.43
C THR A 383 -24.66 -6.16 -9.08
N ASP A 384 -25.09 -5.39 -8.08
CA ASP A 384 -25.42 -5.87 -6.73
C ASP A 384 -26.66 -5.17 -6.17
N PRO A 385 -27.86 -5.67 -6.45
CA PRO A 385 -29.10 -5.09 -5.96
C PRO A 385 -29.21 -5.02 -4.42
N SER A 386 -28.40 -5.79 -3.68
CA SER A 386 -28.39 -5.76 -2.21
C SER A 386 -27.89 -4.44 -1.65
N GLN A 387 -27.15 -3.63 -2.44
CA GLN A 387 -26.71 -2.29 -2.06
C GLN A 387 -27.84 -1.26 -2.06
N GLY A 388 -29.05 -1.64 -2.49
CA GLY A 388 -30.24 -0.81 -2.46
C GLY A 388 -30.29 0.27 -3.54
N THR A 389 -31.05 1.31 -3.25
CA THR A 389 -31.34 2.42 -4.18
C THR A 389 -31.23 3.75 -3.45
N HIS A 390 -31.10 4.84 -4.20
CA HIS A 390 -31.22 6.19 -3.71
C HIS A 390 -32.12 7.04 -4.64
N GLU A 391 -32.53 8.19 -4.14
CA GLU A 391 -33.37 9.11 -4.88
C GLU A 391 -32.57 10.26 -5.48
N ILE A 392 -32.88 10.61 -6.73
CA ILE A 392 -32.35 11.77 -7.43
C ILE A 392 -33.49 12.69 -7.82
N THR A 393 -33.29 13.99 -7.70
CA THR A 393 -34.27 15.02 -8.09
C THR A 393 -34.05 15.45 -9.53
N PHE A 394 -35.14 15.71 -10.25
CA PHE A 394 -35.14 16.29 -11.59
C PHE A 394 -36.03 17.52 -11.60
N SER A 395 -35.49 18.61 -12.15
CA SER A 395 -36.24 19.85 -12.36
C SER A 395 -35.97 20.42 -13.75
N ARG A 396 -36.44 21.64 -13.99
CA ARG A 396 -36.23 22.36 -15.24
C ARG A 396 -34.76 22.66 -15.54
N HIS A 397 -33.93 22.87 -14.49
CA HIS A 397 -32.54 23.28 -14.60
C HIS A 397 -31.62 22.18 -14.08
N LEU A 398 -30.65 21.78 -14.90
CA LEU A 398 -29.71 20.71 -14.63
C LEU A 398 -28.29 21.21 -14.88
N TRP A 399 -27.31 20.49 -14.29
CA TRP A 399 -25.91 20.57 -14.66
C TRP A 399 -25.50 19.32 -15.41
N ILE A 400 -24.74 19.48 -16.51
CA ILE A 400 -24.13 18.41 -17.28
C ILE A 400 -22.65 18.75 -17.53
N GLU A 401 -21.86 17.78 -18.01
CA GLU A 401 -20.49 18.05 -18.41
C GLU A 401 -20.44 18.98 -19.63
N HIS A 402 -19.56 19.97 -19.59
CA HIS A 402 -19.33 20.89 -20.69
C HIS A 402 -18.96 20.13 -21.98
N GLU A 403 -18.22 19.04 -21.89
CA GLU A 403 -17.80 18.20 -23.02
C GLU A 403 -18.95 17.38 -23.63
N ASP A 404 -20.09 17.32 -22.97
CA ASP A 404 -21.30 16.67 -23.52
C ASP A 404 -22.06 17.54 -24.54
N PHE A 405 -21.60 18.78 -24.80
CA PHE A 405 -22.15 19.68 -25.78
C PHE A 405 -21.09 20.19 -26.77
N LEU A 406 -21.46 20.28 -28.03
CA LEU A 406 -20.74 21.00 -29.08
C LEU A 406 -21.74 21.83 -29.93
N GLU A 407 -21.48 23.13 -30.08
CA GLU A 407 -22.31 23.96 -30.97
C GLU A 407 -22.19 23.51 -32.43
N THR A 408 -20.97 23.16 -32.86
CA THR A 408 -20.70 22.58 -34.17
C THR A 408 -20.16 21.17 -33.99
N PRO A 409 -20.94 20.14 -34.33
CA PRO A 409 -20.55 18.75 -34.07
C PRO A 409 -19.41 18.30 -34.99
N ILE A 410 -18.50 17.49 -34.41
CA ILE A 410 -17.49 16.76 -35.17
C ILE A 410 -18.09 15.46 -35.75
N PRO A 411 -17.48 14.83 -36.77
CA PRO A 411 -17.97 13.57 -37.35
C PRO A 411 -18.15 12.48 -36.27
N LYS A 412 -19.29 11.79 -36.31
CA LYS A 412 -19.67 10.71 -35.35
C LYS A 412 -19.93 11.17 -33.90
N TYR A 413 -20.05 12.48 -33.67
CA TYR A 413 -20.44 12.96 -32.33
C TYR A 413 -21.89 12.58 -32.03
N LYS A 414 -22.15 11.96 -30.91
CA LYS A 414 -23.46 11.41 -30.53
C LYS A 414 -24.04 12.04 -29.26
N ARG A 415 -23.48 13.17 -28.81
CA ARG A 415 -23.96 13.91 -27.65
C ARG A 415 -24.78 15.13 -28.10
N LEU A 416 -24.96 16.12 -27.23
CA LEU A 416 -25.82 17.27 -27.50
C LEU A 416 -25.19 18.27 -28.49
N TYR A 417 -25.97 18.68 -29.47
CA TYR A 417 -25.73 19.82 -30.38
C TYR A 417 -27.05 20.29 -30.95
N PRO A 418 -27.19 21.56 -31.41
CA PRO A 418 -28.42 22.09 -32.00
C PRO A 418 -28.96 21.19 -33.10
N ASP A 419 -30.24 20.82 -33.02
CA ASP A 419 -30.92 19.88 -33.92
C ASP A 419 -30.31 18.47 -34.02
N GLY A 420 -29.47 18.10 -33.04
CA GLY A 420 -28.84 16.80 -32.93
C GLY A 420 -29.78 15.65 -32.52
N PRO A 421 -29.22 14.45 -32.30
CA PRO A 421 -30.02 13.31 -31.88
C PRO A 421 -30.56 13.50 -30.45
N GLU A 422 -31.66 12.81 -30.15
CA GLU A 422 -32.10 12.66 -28.78
C GLU A 422 -31.04 11.92 -27.95
N CYS A 423 -30.70 12.45 -26.77
CA CYS A 423 -29.82 11.85 -25.77
C CYS A 423 -30.60 11.43 -24.53
N ARG A 424 -30.13 10.37 -23.83
CA ARG A 424 -30.71 9.99 -22.56
C ARG A 424 -30.06 10.75 -21.43
N LEU A 425 -30.86 11.41 -20.62
CA LEU A 425 -30.45 11.74 -19.26
C LEU A 425 -30.59 10.47 -18.39
N LYS A 426 -29.48 9.99 -17.83
CA LYS A 426 -29.43 8.69 -17.12
C LYS A 426 -30.52 8.58 -16.06
N GLY A 427 -31.39 7.59 -16.21
CA GLY A 427 -32.49 7.32 -15.27
C GLY A 427 -33.68 8.28 -15.33
N ALA A 428 -33.65 9.33 -16.18
CA ALA A 428 -34.73 10.33 -16.24
C ALA A 428 -35.45 10.34 -17.61
N TYR A 429 -35.08 11.19 -18.51
CA TYR A 429 -35.80 11.44 -19.78
C TYR A 429 -34.89 11.46 -21.02
N LEU A 430 -35.50 11.38 -22.17
CA LEU A 430 -34.86 11.76 -23.42
C LEU A 430 -34.92 13.28 -23.59
N VAL A 431 -33.81 13.88 -24.02
CA VAL A 431 -33.72 15.31 -24.33
C VAL A 431 -33.15 15.53 -25.70
N LYS A 432 -33.61 16.59 -26.36
CA LYS A 432 -33.13 17.04 -27.67
C LYS A 432 -32.67 18.50 -27.55
N CYS A 433 -31.44 18.77 -27.97
CA CYS A 433 -30.88 20.11 -27.94
C CYS A 433 -31.54 21.01 -29.03
N THR A 434 -31.95 22.21 -28.63
CA THR A 434 -32.53 23.22 -29.52
C THR A 434 -31.63 24.45 -29.72
N GLY A 435 -30.59 24.61 -28.87
CA GLY A 435 -29.66 25.73 -28.99
C GLY A 435 -28.81 25.91 -27.70
N CYS A 436 -28.12 27.03 -27.64
CA CYS A 436 -27.34 27.43 -26.47
C CYS A 436 -27.34 28.93 -26.26
N VAL A 437 -27.02 29.37 -25.05
CA VAL A 437 -26.81 30.78 -24.69
C VAL A 437 -25.31 30.98 -24.43
N LYS A 438 -24.78 32.10 -24.92
CA LYS A 438 -23.39 32.51 -24.72
C LYS A 438 -23.28 33.79 -23.90
N ASP A 439 -22.20 33.92 -23.18
CA ASP A 439 -21.82 35.15 -22.50
C ASP A 439 -21.22 36.19 -23.47
N GLU A 440 -20.80 37.33 -22.94
CA GLU A 440 -20.19 38.43 -23.71
C GLU A 440 -18.84 38.04 -24.35
N ASN A 441 -18.20 36.99 -23.87
CA ASN A 441 -16.92 36.46 -24.37
C ASN A 441 -17.12 35.32 -25.39
N GLY A 442 -18.39 34.96 -25.68
CA GLY A 442 -18.75 33.89 -26.60
C GLY A 442 -18.65 32.49 -25.95
N GLN A 443 -18.48 32.39 -24.65
CA GLN A 443 -18.46 31.12 -23.91
C GLN A 443 -19.90 30.61 -23.71
N ILE A 444 -20.09 29.31 -23.85
CA ILE A 444 -21.38 28.66 -23.63
C ILE A 444 -21.66 28.60 -22.14
N VAL A 445 -22.74 29.25 -21.71
CA VAL A 445 -23.17 29.32 -20.32
C VAL A 445 -24.43 28.52 -20.03
N GLU A 446 -25.24 28.25 -21.08
CA GLU A 446 -26.46 27.47 -20.94
C GLU A 446 -26.79 26.73 -22.25
N ILE A 447 -27.24 25.47 -22.10
CA ILE A 447 -27.71 24.62 -23.17
C ILE A 447 -29.22 24.54 -23.09
N LEU A 448 -29.92 24.74 -24.20
CA LEU A 448 -31.38 24.68 -24.27
C LEU A 448 -31.81 23.36 -24.86
N CYS A 449 -32.69 22.63 -24.16
CA CYS A 449 -33.22 21.35 -24.62
C CYS A 449 -34.74 21.31 -24.44
N THR A 450 -35.38 20.45 -25.19
CA THR A 450 -36.73 19.94 -24.92
C THR A 450 -36.62 18.48 -24.44
N TYR A 451 -37.55 18.04 -23.56
CA TYR A 451 -37.67 16.67 -23.18
C TYR A 451 -38.89 15.99 -23.78
N ASP A 452 -38.84 14.67 -23.88
CA ASP A 452 -39.99 13.84 -24.24
C ASP A 452 -40.69 13.37 -22.96
N PRO A 453 -41.92 13.87 -22.64
CA PRO A 453 -42.62 13.51 -21.42
C PRO A 453 -42.95 12.01 -21.28
N ASP A 454 -43.09 11.33 -22.42
CA ASP A 454 -43.45 9.90 -22.47
C ASP A 454 -42.24 8.97 -22.35
N SER A 455 -41.04 9.53 -22.16
CA SER A 455 -39.78 8.77 -22.04
C SER A 455 -39.29 8.63 -20.60
N ARG A 456 -40.16 8.68 -19.61
CA ARG A 456 -39.81 8.56 -18.20
C ARG A 456 -39.04 7.24 -17.93
N GLY A 457 -37.84 7.35 -17.33
CA GLY A 457 -36.91 6.24 -17.17
C GLY A 457 -35.84 6.15 -18.28
N GLY A 458 -35.95 6.99 -19.33
CA GLY A 458 -34.94 7.15 -20.40
C GLY A 458 -35.20 6.33 -21.67
N ASP A 459 -36.33 5.61 -21.77
CA ASP A 459 -36.71 4.88 -22.96
C ASP A 459 -37.98 5.49 -23.61
N PRO A 460 -38.03 5.59 -24.94
CA PRO A 460 -39.18 6.17 -25.62
C PRO A 460 -40.38 5.20 -25.60
N ALA A 461 -41.57 5.74 -25.30
CA ALA A 461 -42.80 4.94 -25.24
C ALA A 461 -43.21 4.28 -26.59
N ASP A 462 -42.81 4.89 -27.71
CA ASP A 462 -43.07 4.38 -29.06
C ASP A 462 -42.05 3.35 -29.55
N GLY A 463 -41.06 3.01 -28.74
CA GLY A 463 -40.02 2.01 -29.07
C GLY A 463 -39.00 2.44 -30.11
N ARG A 464 -38.96 3.74 -30.49
CA ARG A 464 -37.96 4.24 -31.45
C ARG A 464 -36.54 4.07 -30.94
N LYS A 465 -35.61 3.85 -31.84
CA LYS A 465 -34.19 3.71 -31.47
C LYS A 465 -33.56 5.06 -31.18
N VAL A 466 -33.12 5.26 -29.93
CA VAL A 466 -32.33 6.43 -29.52
C VAL A 466 -30.90 6.30 -30.07
N LYS A 467 -30.48 7.32 -30.84
CA LYS A 467 -29.16 7.34 -31.50
C LYS A 467 -28.09 8.08 -30.70
N GLY A 468 -28.51 8.95 -29.77
CA GLY A 468 -27.60 9.73 -28.93
C GLY A 468 -27.07 8.94 -27.74
N ALA A 469 -26.10 9.52 -27.08
CA ALA A 469 -25.46 8.95 -25.88
C ALA A 469 -26.35 9.05 -24.64
N THR A 470 -26.00 8.28 -23.61
CA THR A 470 -26.52 8.49 -22.27
C THR A 470 -25.60 9.45 -21.52
N LEU A 471 -26.18 10.51 -20.95
CA LEU A 471 -25.49 11.56 -20.22
C LEU A 471 -25.78 11.42 -18.71
N HIS A 472 -24.80 11.69 -17.87
CA HIS A 472 -25.02 11.92 -16.46
C HIS A 472 -25.31 13.40 -16.21
N TRP A 473 -25.98 13.68 -15.12
CA TRP A 473 -26.48 15.01 -14.83
C TRP A 473 -26.77 15.12 -13.33
N VAL A 474 -26.86 16.34 -12.80
CA VAL A 474 -27.40 16.61 -11.49
C VAL A 474 -28.40 17.77 -11.56
N ASP A 475 -29.40 17.75 -10.68
CA ASP A 475 -30.39 18.82 -10.60
C ASP A 475 -29.76 20.10 -10.04
N ALA A 476 -29.97 21.22 -10.71
CA ALA A 476 -29.32 22.48 -10.37
C ALA A 476 -29.85 23.11 -9.07
N GLU A 477 -31.08 22.77 -8.65
CA GLU A 477 -31.70 23.33 -7.45
C GLU A 477 -31.35 22.54 -6.18
N SER A 478 -31.09 21.24 -6.30
CA SER A 478 -30.84 20.35 -5.16
C SER A 478 -29.40 19.87 -5.03
N CYS A 479 -28.57 19.96 -6.07
CA CYS A 479 -27.17 19.56 -6.02
C CYS A 479 -26.36 20.40 -5.02
N VAL A 480 -25.17 19.90 -4.69
CA VAL A 480 -24.22 20.59 -3.81
C VAL A 480 -22.87 20.73 -4.49
N ASP A 481 -22.13 21.75 -4.10
CA ASP A 481 -20.77 21.97 -4.58
C ASP A 481 -19.79 21.00 -3.92
N ALA A 482 -18.77 20.61 -4.68
CA ALA A 482 -17.71 19.76 -4.21
C ALA A 482 -16.36 20.18 -4.82
N GLU A 483 -15.30 19.91 -4.07
CA GLU A 483 -13.92 19.89 -4.55
C GLU A 483 -13.59 18.49 -5.03
N VAL A 484 -12.98 18.37 -6.20
CA VAL A 484 -12.52 17.09 -6.75
C VAL A 484 -11.04 17.15 -7.06
N ARG A 485 -10.28 16.23 -6.49
CA ARG A 485 -8.84 16.12 -6.67
C ARG A 485 -8.53 14.99 -7.66
N LEU A 486 -7.94 15.34 -8.78
CA LEU A 486 -7.52 14.40 -9.81
C LEU A 486 -6.04 14.11 -9.64
N TYR A 487 -5.72 12.91 -9.19
CA TYR A 487 -4.35 12.45 -8.99
C TYR A 487 -3.84 11.68 -10.21
N ASP A 488 -2.57 11.90 -10.53
CA ASP A 488 -1.79 11.13 -11.49
C ASP A 488 -0.53 10.59 -10.80
N ASN A 489 0.35 9.89 -11.54
CA ASN A 489 1.62 9.41 -11.02
C ASN A 489 2.49 10.58 -10.53
N LEU A 490 3.08 10.42 -9.35
CA LEU A 490 3.98 11.43 -8.78
C LEU A 490 5.23 11.64 -9.64
N PHE A 491 5.66 10.61 -10.37
CA PHE A 491 6.82 10.66 -11.25
C PHE A 491 6.41 10.39 -12.70
N SER A 492 6.88 11.24 -13.62
CA SER A 492 6.68 11.06 -15.07
C SER A 492 7.60 9.99 -15.66
N ASP A 493 8.76 9.75 -15.03
CA ASP A 493 9.72 8.72 -15.44
C ASP A 493 9.32 7.35 -14.87
N PRO A 494 9.28 6.27 -15.67
CA PRO A 494 8.96 4.93 -15.17
C PRO A 494 10.04 4.36 -14.23
N GLN A 495 11.27 4.88 -14.24
CA GLN A 495 12.36 4.48 -13.36
C GLN A 495 13.01 5.69 -12.67
N PRO A 496 12.29 6.39 -11.78
CA PRO A 496 12.79 7.60 -11.13
C PRO A 496 13.98 7.33 -10.20
N ASP A 497 14.13 6.07 -9.77
CA ASP A 497 15.19 5.58 -8.86
C ASP A 497 16.40 5.01 -9.60
N GLY A 498 16.47 5.17 -10.93
CA GLY A 498 17.53 4.64 -11.77
C GLY A 498 18.93 5.16 -11.41
N PRO A 499 19.98 4.40 -11.76
CA PRO A 499 21.37 4.85 -11.59
C PRO A 499 21.57 6.22 -12.25
N ASP A 500 22.34 7.09 -11.59
CA ASP A 500 22.72 8.41 -12.09
C ASP A 500 21.56 9.42 -12.30
N LYS A 501 20.37 9.12 -11.78
CA LYS A 501 19.21 10.02 -11.80
C LYS A 501 19.03 10.73 -10.46
N ASP A 502 18.77 12.04 -10.50
CA ASP A 502 18.12 12.72 -9.40
C ASP A 502 16.61 12.55 -9.54
N PHE A 503 16.01 11.79 -8.63
CA PHE A 503 14.59 11.47 -8.64
C PHE A 503 13.68 12.70 -8.56
N LEU A 504 14.17 13.82 -8.01
CA LEU A 504 13.43 15.07 -7.94
C LEU A 504 13.19 15.69 -9.34
N ASN A 505 14.11 15.46 -10.27
CA ASN A 505 13.94 15.90 -11.67
C ASN A 505 12.93 15.06 -12.45
N CYS A 506 12.49 13.94 -11.87
CA CYS A 506 11.49 13.04 -12.47
C CYS A 506 10.07 13.33 -11.96
N LEU A 507 9.89 14.32 -11.07
CA LEU A 507 8.56 14.68 -10.56
C LEU A 507 7.65 15.16 -11.68
N ASN A 508 6.39 14.72 -11.61
CA ASN A 508 5.33 15.14 -12.51
C ASN A 508 4.65 16.41 -11.95
N PRO A 509 4.83 17.58 -12.59
CA PRO A 509 4.21 18.83 -12.12
C PRO A 509 2.68 18.79 -12.16
N ASP A 510 2.09 17.95 -13.02
CA ASP A 510 0.65 17.81 -13.19
C ASP A 510 0.08 16.60 -12.41
N SER A 511 0.82 16.10 -11.41
CA SER A 511 0.42 14.93 -10.61
C SER A 511 -0.81 15.18 -9.73
N LEU A 512 -1.23 16.42 -9.55
CA LEU A 512 -2.45 16.82 -8.83
C LEU A 512 -3.11 18.00 -9.55
N MET A 513 -4.39 17.81 -9.92
CA MET A 513 -5.26 18.88 -10.38
C MET A 513 -6.46 18.98 -9.44
N VAL A 514 -6.72 20.17 -8.92
CA VAL A 514 -7.88 20.44 -8.06
C VAL A 514 -8.95 21.15 -8.87
N LEU A 515 -10.15 20.58 -8.88
CA LEU A 515 -11.34 21.14 -9.50
C LEU A 515 -12.26 21.64 -8.42
N GLU A 516 -12.61 22.91 -8.47
CA GLU A 516 -13.57 23.55 -7.57
C GLU A 516 -14.91 23.72 -8.26
N GLY A 517 -16.00 23.77 -7.48
CA GLY A 517 -17.34 24.02 -7.99
C GLY A 517 -17.94 22.88 -8.80
N CYS A 518 -17.38 21.66 -8.70
CA CYS A 518 -18.00 20.46 -9.22
C CYS A 518 -19.39 20.28 -8.56
N LYS A 519 -20.34 19.68 -9.29
CA LYS A 519 -21.72 19.48 -8.81
C LYS A 519 -21.98 18.02 -8.56
N VAL A 520 -22.43 17.69 -7.33
CA VAL A 520 -22.71 16.30 -6.92
C VAL A 520 -24.12 16.18 -6.35
N GLU A 521 -24.63 14.96 -6.32
CA GLU A 521 -25.93 14.66 -5.74
C GLU A 521 -26.01 15.05 -4.26
N ARG A 522 -27.14 15.58 -3.83
CA ARG A 522 -27.41 15.98 -2.44
C ARG A 522 -27.17 14.86 -1.42
N ALA A 523 -27.44 13.61 -1.81
CA ALA A 523 -27.25 12.43 -0.95
C ALA A 523 -25.80 12.31 -0.41
N MET A 524 -24.82 12.88 -1.11
CA MET A 524 -23.41 12.85 -0.68
C MET A 524 -23.18 13.59 0.65
N VAL A 525 -24.00 14.59 0.98
CA VAL A 525 -23.91 15.32 2.26
C VAL A 525 -24.23 14.41 3.46
N ASP A 526 -25.21 13.52 3.30
CA ASP A 526 -25.58 12.60 4.38
C ASP A 526 -24.52 11.52 4.57
N VAL A 527 -23.94 11.01 3.48
CA VAL A 527 -22.79 10.08 3.55
C VAL A 527 -21.59 10.75 4.22
N ALA A 528 -21.26 12.00 3.85
CA ALA A 528 -20.17 12.74 4.47
C ALA A 528 -20.42 12.98 5.98
N ARG A 529 -21.67 13.32 6.37
CA ARG A 529 -22.03 13.51 7.76
C ARG A 529 -21.88 12.23 8.59
N ASP A 530 -22.23 11.08 8.03
CA ASP A 530 -22.05 9.79 8.71
C ASP A 530 -20.58 9.42 8.80
N PHE A 531 -19.79 9.71 7.76
CA PHE A 531 -18.36 9.50 7.77
C PHE A 531 -17.62 10.43 8.74
N ASP A 532 -18.06 11.67 8.93
CA ASP A 532 -17.51 12.61 9.93
C ASP A 532 -17.59 12.10 11.36
N ARG A 533 -18.54 11.22 11.66
CA ARG A 533 -18.74 10.63 13.01
C ARG A 533 -17.81 9.46 13.31
N VAL A 534 -17.07 8.99 12.32
CA VAL A 534 -16.15 7.86 12.49
C VAL A 534 -14.88 8.33 13.19
N GLU A 535 -14.60 7.83 14.40
CA GLU A 535 -13.45 8.27 15.22
C GLU A 535 -12.10 8.07 14.52
N ASN A 536 -11.91 6.93 13.87
CA ASN A 536 -10.65 6.60 13.19
C ASN A 536 -10.81 6.56 11.66
N ARG A 537 -11.40 7.63 11.09
CA ARG A 537 -11.68 7.68 9.65
C ARG A 537 -10.44 7.62 8.76
N THR A 538 -9.27 8.00 9.28
CA THR A 538 -8.00 7.89 8.54
C THR A 538 -7.44 6.47 8.50
N GLY A 539 -7.86 5.60 9.42
CA GLY A 539 -7.46 4.21 9.53
C GLY A 539 -8.31 3.22 8.73
N ILE A 540 -9.41 3.68 8.14
CA ILE A 540 -10.35 2.84 7.38
C ILE A 540 -10.48 3.33 5.94
N ASN A 541 -11.12 2.53 5.09
CA ASN A 541 -11.54 2.98 3.77
C ASN A 541 -12.62 4.04 3.87
N ALA A 542 -12.42 5.18 3.20
CA ALA A 542 -13.46 6.17 3.03
C ALA A 542 -14.55 5.65 2.07
N PRO A 543 -15.79 6.20 2.14
CA PRO A 543 -16.84 5.88 1.17
C PRO A 543 -16.37 6.06 -0.27
N THR A 544 -16.59 5.05 -1.11
CA THR A 544 -16.13 5.01 -2.51
C THR A 544 -17.31 5.03 -3.48
N PHE A 545 -17.13 5.76 -4.57
CA PHE A 545 -18.15 5.99 -5.58
C PHE A 545 -17.60 5.79 -6.98
N GLN A 546 -18.44 5.28 -7.86
CA GLN A 546 -18.25 5.50 -9.29
C GLN A 546 -19.00 6.76 -9.68
N PHE A 547 -18.29 7.86 -9.99
CA PHE A 547 -18.89 8.98 -10.70
C PHE A 547 -19.16 8.52 -12.13
N MET A 548 -20.45 8.43 -12.44
CA MET A 548 -20.92 7.81 -13.67
C MET A 548 -20.23 8.39 -14.90
N ARG A 549 -19.66 7.52 -15.76
CA ARG A 549 -18.91 7.87 -16.97
C ARG A 549 -17.56 8.57 -16.74
N THR A 550 -17.17 8.87 -15.50
CA THR A 550 -15.99 9.68 -15.18
C THR A 550 -14.85 8.86 -14.57
N GLY A 551 -15.09 8.15 -13.46
CA GLY A 551 -14.06 7.41 -12.75
C GLY A 551 -14.55 6.87 -11.43
N TYR A 552 -13.61 6.31 -10.66
CA TYR A 552 -13.84 5.92 -9.26
C TYR A 552 -13.21 6.96 -8.34
N PHE A 553 -13.95 7.34 -7.32
CA PHE A 553 -13.59 8.37 -6.37
C PHE A 553 -13.88 7.91 -4.95
N CYS A 554 -13.18 8.46 -3.98
CA CYS A 554 -13.50 8.31 -2.56
C CYS A 554 -13.60 9.68 -1.90
N MET A 555 -14.33 9.78 -0.80
CA MET A 555 -14.26 10.95 0.07
C MET A 555 -12.86 11.08 0.65
N ASP A 556 -12.32 12.30 0.72
CA ASP A 556 -11.03 12.50 1.40
C ASP A 556 -11.20 12.26 2.90
N ASN A 557 -10.40 11.34 3.45
CA ASN A 557 -10.55 10.93 4.85
C ASN A 557 -10.03 11.96 5.88
N ARG A 558 -9.48 13.10 5.42
CA ARG A 558 -9.08 14.23 6.28
C ARG A 558 -9.92 15.47 6.04
N ASP A 559 -10.08 15.85 4.77
CA ASP A 559 -10.56 17.17 4.39
C ASP A 559 -12.06 17.18 4.05
N CYS A 560 -12.68 16.03 3.74
CA CYS A 560 -14.10 15.94 3.44
C CYS A 560 -14.94 16.09 4.72
N THR A 561 -15.91 17.01 4.69
CA THR A 561 -16.93 17.20 5.74
C THR A 561 -18.31 17.36 5.11
N ALA A 562 -19.38 17.31 5.91
CA ALA A 562 -20.74 17.54 5.43
C ALA A 562 -20.95 18.96 4.84
N ASP A 563 -20.16 19.94 5.30
CA ASP A 563 -20.22 21.32 4.84
C ASP A 563 -19.22 21.62 3.70
N HIS A 564 -18.23 20.76 3.49
CA HIS A 564 -17.22 20.87 2.45
C HIS A 564 -16.88 19.47 1.88
N LEU A 565 -17.55 19.11 0.80
CA LEU A 565 -17.33 17.81 0.17
C LEU A 565 -16.03 17.82 -0.63
N VAL A 566 -15.13 16.89 -0.33
CA VAL A 566 -13.85 16.70 -1.01
C VAL A 566 -13.74 15.26 -1.48
N PHE A 567 -13.52 15.06 -2.78
CA PHE A 567 -13.36 13.75 -3.39
C PHE A 567 -11.99 13.58 -4.04
N ASN A 568 -11.35 12.46 -3.77
CA ASN A 568 -10.10 12.04 -4.40
C ASN A 568 -10.40 11.05 -5.52
N ARG A 569 -9.87 11.28 -6.73
CA ARG A 569 -9.93 10.27 -7.79
C ARG A 569 -9.02 9.11 -7.45
N SER A 570 -9.63 7.96 -7.18
CA SER A 570 -8.92 6.70 -6.93
C SER A 570 -8.30 6.18 -8.23
N VAL A 571 -9.11 6.03 -9.28
CA VAL A 571 -8.67 5.56 -10.60
C VAL A 571 -9.67 5.95 -11.69
N SER A 572 -9.19 6.12 -12.92
CA SER A 572 -10.04 6.39 -14.10
C SER A 572 -10.85 5.15 -14.50
N LEU A 573 -11.97 5.34 -15.23
CA LEU A 573 -12.73 4.22 -15.82
C LEU A 573 -11.95 3.48 -16.90
N LYS A 574 -11.14 4.21 -17.67
CA LYS A 574 -10.38 3.62 -18.76
C LYS A 574 -9.20 2.84 -18.18
N ASP A 575 -9.19 1.54 -18.46
CA ASP A 575 -8.08 0.69 -18.11
C ASP A 575 -6.93 0.90 -19.11
N SER A 576 -5.77 1.30 -18.63
CA SER A 576 -4.54 1.45 -19.41
C SER A 576 -3.70 0.18 -19.43
N PHE A 577 -3.97 -0.75 -18.52
CA PHE A 577 -3.27 -2.03 -18.45
C PHE A 577 -3.75 -2.94 -19.60
N LYS A 578 -2.83 -3.38 -20.43
CA LYS A 578 -3.09 -4.36 -21.48
C LYS A 578 -2.63 -5.72 -21.00
N LYS A 579 -3.58 -6.65 -20.90
CA LYS A 579 -3.28 -8.07 -20.58
C LYS A 579 -2.33 -8.68 -21.60
#